data_e11dd4b0c3fabe0e96b856776a2ae0d2
#
_entry.id   e11dd4b0c3fabe0e96b856776a2ae0d2
#
_cell.length_a   1.000
_cell.length_b   1.000
_cell.length_c   1.000
_cell.angle_alpha   90.00
_cell.angle_beta   90.00
_cell.angle_gamma   90.00
#
_symmetry.space_group_name_H-M   'P 1'
#
loop_
_entity.id
_entity.type
_entity.pdbx_description
1 polymer ?
#
loop_
_entity_poly.entity_id
_entity_poly.type
_entity_poly.pdbx_seq_one_letter_code
_entity_poly.pdbx_strand_id
1 'polypeptide(L)'
;MDFFYLIGGAAVLLMTFLLHRFGNAWIDRLYASHRDILTFPLAVKERGRLRRFLLPLAFLLCGARAVYIASSPVELFFLLFAAAFLLLMTATDFEQYCLFDAMMLLFAAGGLFLSLIQLPRLSDHLLAAAIGGAAFLVLAILSRGALGGGDVKLIASLGLWLGRDALLFVTMAGIVLGGFAAFLLMLLRLKKRKSAFAYGPYFALTALALFMLRSV
;
A
#
# COMPACT_ATOMS: atom_id res chain seq x y z
N MET A 1 -4.52 5.99 -30.61
CA MET A 1 -3.50 5.78 -29.55
C MET A 1 -3.21 7.08 -28.79
N ASP A 2 -2.98 8.17 -29.50
CA ASP A 2 -2.59 9.46 -28.86
C ASP A 2 -3.63 10.05 -27.91
N PHE A 3 -4.93 9.87 -28.21
CA PHE A 3 -6.01 10.37 -27.36
C PHE A 3 -6.10 9.65 -25.99
N PHE A 4 -5.84 8.36 -25.94
CA PHE A 4 -5.79 7.60 -24.67
C PHE A 4 -4.65 8.09 -23.76
N TYR A 5 -3.45 8.29 -24.33
CA TYR A 5 -2.30 8.79 -23.57
C TYR A 5 -2.52 10.24 -23.09
N LEU A 6 -3.16 11.07 -23.90
CA LEU A 6 -3.49 12.45 -23.52
C LEU A 6 -4.45 12.48 -22.32
N ILE A 7 -5.57 11.74 -22.41
CA ILE A 7 -6.56 11.66 -21.33
C ILE A 7 -5.95 10.99 -20.09
N GLY A 8 -5.20 9.91 -20.26
CA GLY A 8 -4.53 9.22 -19.16
C GLY A 8 -3.53 10.13 -18.45
N GLY A 9 -2.73 10.88 -19.21
CA GLY A 9 -1.81 11.88 -18.65
C GLY A 9 -2.53 12.98 -17.87
N ALA A 10 -3.63 13.52 -18.44
CA ALA A 10 -4.45 14.52 -17.75
C ALA A 10 -5.07 13.95 -16.46
N ALA A 11 -5.57 12.71 -16.48
CA ALA A 11 -6.10 12.04 -15.31
C ALA A 11 -5.04 11.85 -14.22
N VAL A 12 -3.81 11.47 -14.59
CA VAL A 12 -2.68 11.34 -13.64
C VAL A 12 -2.34 12.68 -13.00
N LEU A 13 -2.26 13.75 -13.78
CA LEU A 13 -1.98 15.10 -13.24
C LEU A 13 -3.07 15.56 -12.27
N LEU A 14 -4.35 15.37 -12.65
CA LEU A 14 -5.48 15.69 -11.80
C LEU A 14 -5.45 14.87 -10.50
N MET A 15 -5.27 13.55 -10.59
CA MET A 15 -5.20 12.69 -9.40
C MET A 15 -3.97 13.00 -8.53
N THR A 16 -2.84 13.35 -9.12
CA THR A 16 -1.66 13.82 -8.38
C THR A 16 -1.97 15.08 -7.57
N PHE A 17 -2.65 16.05 -8.20
CA PHE A 17 -3.10 17.26 -7.51
C PHE A 17 -4.10 16.94 -6.39
N LEU A 18 -5.10 16.08 -6.66
CA LEU A 18 -6.08 15.67 -5.66
C LEU A 18 -5.41 14.93 -4.49
N LEU A 19 -4.47 14.04 -4.77
CA LEU A 19 -3.73 13.31 -3.73
C LEU A 19 -2.84 14.26 -2.91
N HIS A 20 -2.19 15.23 -3.56
CA HIS A 20 -1.43 16.26 -2.87
C HIS A 20 -2.32 17.09 -1.93
N ARG A 21 -3.48 17.53 -2.40
CA ARG A 21 -4.37 18.44 -1.64
C ARG A 21 -5.22 17.69 -0.62
N PHE A 22 -5.92 16.63 -1.05
CA PHE A 22 -6.90 15.93 -0.25
C PHE A 22 -6.32 14.70 0.45
N GLY A 23 -5.41 13.96 -0.19
CA GLY A 23 -4.75 12.80 0.42
C GLY A 23 -3.93 13.19 1.63
N ASN A 24 -3.11 14.25 1.52
CA ASN A 24 -2.37 14.79 2.67
C ASN A 24 -3.31 15.30 3.77
N ALA A 25 -4.38 16.02 3.42
CA ALA A 25 -5.36 16.49 4.39
C ALA A 25 -6.12 15.34 5.07
N TRP A 26 -6.39 14.26 4.34
CA TRP A 26 -7.04 13.07 4.90
C TRP A 26 -6.14 12.37 5.93
N ILE A 27 -4.86 12.17 5.61
CA ILE A 27 -3.89 11.61 6.57
C ILE A 27 -3.80 12.52 7.82
N ASP A 28 -3.69 13.83 7.64
CA ASP A 28 -3.59 14.76 8.76
C ASP A 28 -4.86 14.72 9.65
N ARG A 29 -6.05 14.54 9.05
CA ARG A 29 -7.32 14.33 9.80
C ARG A 29 -7.33 13.00 10.55
N LEU A 30 -6.88 11.91 9.92
CA LEU A 30 -6.77 10.59 10.56
C LEU A 30 -5.84 10.66 11.78
N TYR A 31 -4.69 11.33 11.65
CA TYR A 31 -3.78 11.55 12.79
C TYR A 31 -4.40 12.40 13.90
N ALA A 32 -5.23 13.38 13.55
CA ALA A 32 -5.91 14.21 14.55
C ALA A 32 -7.00 13.45 15.30
N SER A 33 -7.74 12.56 14.61
CA SER A 33 -8.85 11.80 15.19
C SER A 33 -8.43 10.54 15.94
N HIS A 34 -7.22 10.01 15.67
CA HIS A 34 -6.75 8.73 16.24
C HIS A 34 -5.38 8.89 16.91
N ARG A 35 -5.21 9.94 17.73
CA ARG A 35 -3.94 10.23 18.40
C ARG A 35 -3.45 9.14 19.35
N ASP A 36 -4.36 8.38 19.91
CA ASP A 36 -4.15 7.28 20.84
C ASP A 36 -3.39 6.10 20.24
N ILE A 37 -3.56 5.85 18.93
CA ILE A 37 -2.89 4.75 18.24
C ILE A 37 -1.58 5.16 17.53
N LEU A 38 -1.23 6.45 17.52
CA LEU A 38 -0.01 6.91 16.87
C LEU A 38 1.23 6.54 17.68
N THR A 39 2.25 6.03 17.02
CA THR A 39 3.54 5.75 17.67
C THR A 39 4.31 7.03 18.01
N PHE A 40 4.17 8.09 17.19
CA PHE A 40 4.89 9.36 17.34
C PHE A 40 3.93 10.56 17.31
N PRO A 41 3.01 10.69 18.28
CA PRO A 41 1.95 11.73 18.25
C PRO A 41 2.49 13.17 18.34
N LEU A 42 3.67 13.37 18.94
CA LEU A 42 4.33 14.67 19.06
C LEU A 42 5.15 15.07 17.81
N ALA A 43 5.56 14.11 17.00
CA ALA A 43 6.41 14.32 15.84
C ALA A 43 5.65 14.31 14.49
N VAL A 44 4.30 14.39 14.51
CA VAL A 44 3.45 14.30 13.30
C VAL A 44 3.87 15.31 12.23
N LYS A 45 4.10 16.58 12.62
CA LYS A 45 4.46 17.65 11.67
C LYS A 45 5.84 17.44 11.04
N GLU A 46 6.80 16.99 11.84
CA GLU A 46 8.19 16.78 11.38
C GLU A 46 8.27 15.59 10.44
N ARG A 47 7.67 14.46 10.83
CA ARG A 47 7.66 13.22 10.05
C ARG A 47 6.85 13.36 8.76
N GLY A 48 5.74 14.10 8.77
CA GLY A 48 4.90 14.37 7.61
C GLY A 48 5.46 15.39 6.62
N ARG A 49 6.59 16.04 6.91
CA ARG A 49 7.17 17.06 6.01
C ARG A 49 7.56 16.48 4.65
N LEU A 50 8.25 15.35 4.64
CA LEU A 50 8.71 14.69 3.42
C LEU A 50 7.56 14.12 2.59
N ARG A 51 6.50 13.61 3.24
CA ARG A 51 5.31 13.08 2.57
C ARG A 51 4.71 14.05 1.58
N ARG A 52 4.62 15.34 1.94
CA ARG A 52 3.99 16.37 1.09
C ARG A 52 4.65 16.50 -0.28
N PHE A 53 5.92 16.14 -0.40
CA PHE A 53 6.67 16.13 -1.65
C PHE A 53 6.77 14.73 -2.25
N LEU A 54 7.10 13.73 -1.44
CA LEU A 54 7.36 12.38 -1.93
C LEU A 54 6.10 11.68 -2.40
N LEU A 55 4.95 11.88 -1.71
CA LEU A 55 3.70 11.24 -2.09
C LEU A 55 3.23 11.64 -3.49
N PRO A 56 3.06 12.94 -3.84
CA PRO A 56 2.67 13.32 -5.20
C PRO A 56 3.72 12.98 -6.25
N LEU A 57 5.01 13.07 -5.93
CA LEU A 57 6.08 12.69 -6.86
C LEU A 57 6.04 11.18 -7.16
N ALA A 58 5.96 10.34 -6.14
CA ALA A 58 5.86 8.90 -6.31
C ALA A 58 4.60 8.51 -7.08
N PHE A 59 3.46 9.16 -6.78
CA PHE A 59 2.22 8.91 -7.51
C PHE A 59 2.32 9.35 -8.98
N LEU A 60 2.95 10.48 -9.27
CA LEU A 60 3.16 10.96 -10.64
C LEU A 60 3.99 9.95 -11.44
N LEU A 61 5.08 9.43 -10.86
CA LEU A 61 5.93 8.42 -11.52
C LEU A 61 5.18 7.10 -11.75
N CYS A 62 4.47 6.60 -10.75
CA CYS A 62 3.63 5.40 -10.89
C CYS A 62 2.50 5.62 -11.91
N GLY A 63 1.85 6.79 -11.88
CA GLY A 63 0.79 7.14 -12.81
C GLY A 63 1.28 7.24 -14.26
N ALA A 64 2.43 7.86 -14.50
CA ALA A 64 3.04 7.89 -15.83
C ALA A 64 3.32 6.46 -16.35
N ARG A 65 3.84 5.58 -15.48
CA ARG A 65 4.05 4.17 -15.82
C ARG A 65 2.72 3.45 -16.06
N ALA A 66 1.70 3.69 -15.23
CA ALA A 66 0.37 3.10 -15.38
C ALA A 66 -0.27 3.46 -16.72
N VAL A 67 -0.18 4.72 -17.16
CA VAL A 67 -0.67 5.14 -18.49
C VAL A 67 0.04 4.39 -19.63
N TYR A 68 1.33 4.10 -19.45
CA TYR A 68 2.11 3.38 -20.48
C TYR A 68 1.75 1.89 -20.56
N ILE A 69 1.43 1.24 -19.44
CA ILE A 69 1.17 -0.22 -19.40
C ILE A 69 -0.31 -0.57 -19.54
N ALA A 70 -1.23 0.35 -19.19
CA ALA A 70 -2.65 0.07 -19.21
C ALA A 70 -3.17 -0.14 -20.64
N SER A 71 -3.88 -1.23 -20.84
CA SER A 71 -4.50 -1.59 -22.11
C SER A 71 -5.92 -1.01 -22.27
N SER A 72 -6.52 -0.53 -21.18
CA SER A 72 -7.87 0.01 -21.16
C SER A 72 -8.03 1.12 -20.11
N PRO A 73 -9.05 2.00 -20.25
CA PRO A 73 -9.36 3.01 -19.23
C PRO A 73 -9.72 2.40 -17.87
N VAL A 74 -10.36 1.24 -17.87
CA VAL A 74 -10.73 0.50 -16.65
C VAL A 74 -9.48 0.02 -15.92
N GLU A 75 -8.54 -0.59 -16.65
CA GLU A 75 -7.27 -1.03 -16.10
C GLU A 75 -6.47 0.16 -15.52
N LEU A 76 -6.40 1.27 -16.28
CA LEU A 76 -5.76 2.49 -15.80
C LEU A 76 -6.38 2.99 -14.49
N PHE A 77 -7.71 3.00 -14.39
CA PHE A 77 -8.41 3.41 -13.17
C PHE A 77 -7.98 2.55 -11.97
N PHE A 78 -7.97 1.22 -12.11
CA PHE A 78 -7.59 0.33 -11.02
C PHE A 78 -6.11 0.44 -10.64
N LEU A 79 -5.21 0.61 -11.62
CA LEU A 79 -3.79 0.84 -11.37
C LEU A 79 -3.55 2.14 -10.60
N LEU A 80 -4.20 3.23 -11.00
CA LEU A 80 -4.09 4.52 -10.29
C LEU A 80 -4.71 4.46 -8.90
N PHE A 81 -5.85 3.79 -8.75
CA PHE A 81 -6.49 3.58 -7.45
C PHE A 81 -5.59 2.78 -6.52
N ALA A 82 -5.06 1.63 -6.98
CA ALA A 82 -4.15 0.81 -6.20
C ALA A 82 -2.88 1.58 -5.81
N ALA A 83 -2.27 2.31 -6.75
CA ALA A 83 -1.09 3.12 -6.49
C ALA A 83 -1.35 4.21 -5.43
N ALA A 84 -2.49 4.91 -5.52
CA ALA A 84 -2.85 5.93 -4.54
C ALA A 84 -2.94 5.36 -3.12
N PHE A 85 -3.70 4.27 -2.94
CA PHE A 85 -3.90 3.68 -1.61
C PHE A 85 -2.63 3.03 -1.06
N LEU A 86 -1.85 2.33 -1.88
CA LEU A 86 -0.59 1.73 -1.45
C LEU A 86 0.43 2.79 -1.03
N LEU A 87 0.50 3.91 -1.74
CA LEU A 87 1.37 5.04 -1.36
C LEU A 87 0.87 5.75 -0.09
N LEU A 88 -0.44 5.95 0.09
CA LEU A 88 -1.01 6.52 1.32
C LEU A 88 -0.72 5.63 2.52
N MET A 89 -0.94 4.32 2.42
CA MET A 89 -0.65 3.35 3.47
C MET A 89 0.84 3.26 3.77
N THR A 90 1.69 3.27 2.74
CA THR A 90 3.15 3.35 2.91
C THR A 90 3.57 4.58 3.69
N ALA A 91 2.99 5.74 3.38
CA ALA A 91 3.30 6.99 4.06
C ALA A 91 2.90 6.96 5.54
N THR A 92 1.67 6.51 5.85
CA THR A 92 1.19 6.44 7.24
C THR A 92 1.99 5.45 8.08
N ASP A 93 2.38 4.32 7.49
CA ASP A 93 3.13 3.31 8.22
C ASP A 93 4.59 3.71 8.42
N PHE A 94 5.24 4.37 7.47
CA PHE A 94 6.57 4.97 7.69
C PHE A 94 6.54 6.10 8.72
N GLU A 95 5.48 6.91 8.74
CA GLU A 95 5.39 8.05 9.65
C GLU A 95 5.03 7.63 11.08
N GLN A 96 4.05 6.75 11.25
CA GLN A 96 3.43 6.47 12.54
C GLN A 96 3.36 4.99 12.92
N TYR A 97 3.88 4.09 12.09
CA TYR A 97 3.73 2.63 12.24
C TYR A 97 2.27 2.20 12.38
N CYS A 98 1.42 2.85 11.60
CA CYS A 98 -0.01 2.67 11.66
C CYS A 98 -0.64 2.58 10.27
N LEU A 99 -1.44 1.53 10.05
CA LEU A 99 -2.29 1.33 8.90
C LEU A 99 -3.74 1.57 9.32
N PHE A 100 -4.39 2.58 8.74
CA PHE A 100 -5.75 2.96 9.10
C PHE A 100 -6.80 2.07 8.43
N ASP A 101 -7.76 1.58 9.20
CA ASP A 101 -8.84 0.71 8.71
C ASP A 101 -9.66 1.37 7.60
N ALA A 102 -9.88 2.69 7.67
CA ALA A 102 -10.58 3.43 6.61
C ALA A 102 -9.87 3.33 5.23
N MET A 103 -8.52 3.38 5.20
CA MET A 103 -7.76 3.21 3.97
C MET A 103 -7.82 1.77 3.49
N MET A 104 -7.68 0.82 4.41
CA MET A 104 -7.69 -0.60 4.07
C MET A 104 -9.03 -1.10 3.58
N LEU A 105 -10.14 -0.63 4.18
CA LEU A 105 -11.48 -0.98 3.75
C LEU A 105 -11.75 -0.52 2.32
N LEU A 106 -11.39 0.72 1.99
CA LEU A 106 -11.54 1.24 0.63
C LEU A 106 -10.65 0.50 -0.37
N PHE A 107 -9.42 0.20 0.02
CA PHE A 107 -8.50 -0.58 -0.81
C PHE A 107 -9.02 -2.00 -1.05
N ALA A 108 -9.48 -2.69 -0.01
CA ALA A 108 -10.09 -4.02 -0.11
C ALA A 108 -11.35 -4.01 -0.99
N ALA A 109 -12.21 -2.99 -0.83
CA ALA A 109 -13.40 -2.83 -1.67
C ALA A 109 -13.03 -2.66 -3.15
N GLY A 110 -11.99 -1.89 -3.47
CA GLY A 110 -11.45 -1.76 -4.84
C GLY A 110 -10.99 -3.09 -5.41
N GLY A 111 -10.26 -3.91 -4.63
CA GLY A 111 -9.80 -5.24 -5.04
C GLY A 111 -10.96 -6.23 -5.25
N LEU A 112 -11.94 -6.20 -4.35
CA LEU A 112 -13.15 -7.00 -4.51
C LEU A 112 -13.93 -6.60 -5.76
N PHE A 113 -14.07 -5.30 -6.03
CA PHE A 113 -14.77 -4.81 -7.21
C PHE A 113 -14.05 -5.22 -8.51
N LEU A 114 -12.71 -5.13 -8.54
CA LEU A 114 -11.91 -5.65 -9.66
C LEU A 114 -12.14 -7.16 -9.87
N SER A 115 -12.13 -7.94 -8.78
CA SER A 115 -12.34 -9.38 -8.82
C SER A 115 -13.75 -9.75 -9.32
N LEU A 116 -14.77 -8.96 -8.99
CA LEU A 116 -16.13 -9.12 -9.48
C LEU A 116 -16.25 -8.80 -10.98
N ILE A 117 -15.49 -7.86 -11.51
CA ILE A 117 -15.41 -7.61 -12.96
C ILE A 117 -14.71 -8.79 -13.65
N GLN A 118 -13.72 -9.40 -13.01
CA GLN A 118 -12.95 -10.52 -13.52
C GLN A 118 -13.47 -11.86 -12.92
N LEU A 119 -14.74 -12.18 -13.10
CA LEU A 119 -15.41 -13.36 -12.50
C LEU A 119 -14.60 -14.66 -12.54
N PRO A 120 -13.87 -15.02 -13.62
CA PRO A 120 -13.07 -16.25 -13.63
C PRO A 120 -11.95 -16.28 -12.58
N ARG A 121 -11.50 -15.12 -12.11
CA ARG A 121 -10.44 -15.00 -11.10
C ARG A 121 -10.96 -14.77 -9.68
N LEU A 122 -12.29 -14.57 -9.51
CA LEU A 122 -12.91 -14.22 -8.23
C LEU A 122 -12.57 -15.22 -7.12
N SER A 123 -12.70 -16.52 -7.41
CA SER A 123 -12.41 -17.58 -6.42
C SER A 123 -10.93 -17.57 -5.99
N ASP A 124 -10.01 -17.33 -6.92
CA ASP A 124 -8.58 -17.25 -6.64
C ASP A 124 -8.25 -16.06 -5.72
N HIS A 125 -8.82 -14.90 -6.00
CA HIS A 125 -8.62 -13.68 -5.22
C HIS A 125 -9.24 -13.79 -3.80
N LEU A 126 -10.44 -14.38 -3.68
CA LEU A 126 -11.07 -14.63 -2.39
C LEU A 126 -10.26 -15.63 -1.55
N LEU A 127 -9.79 -16.72 -2.17
CA LEU A 127 -8.94 -17.70 -1.49
C LEU A 127 -7.60 -17.08 -1.09
N ALA A 128 -6.99 -16.26 -1.94
CA ALA A 128 -5.77 -15.53 -1.62
C ALA A 128 -5.95 -14.63 -0.39
N ALA A 129 -7.05 -13.86 -0.35
CA ALA A 129 -7.36 -13.01 0.79
C ALA A 129 -7.58 -13.81 2.07
N ALA A 130 -8.36 -14.91 2.01
CA ALA A 130 -8.65 -15.74 3.17
C ALA A 130 -7.40 -16.47 3.69
N ILE A 131 -6.65 -17.12 2.79
CA ILE A 131 -5.44 -17.87 3.17
C ILE A 131 -4.33 -16.92 3.63
N GLY A 132 -4.07 -15.85 2.90
CA GLY A 132 -3.06 -14.87 3.25
C GLY A 132 -3.37 -14.17 4.57
N GLY A 133 -4.62 -13.71 4.75
CA GLY A 133 -5.08 -13.13 6.00
C GLY A 133 -4.99 -14.09 7.18
N ALA A 134 -5.45 -15.34 7.01
CA ALA A 134 -5.36 -16.37 8.06
C ALA A 134 -3.90 -16.71 8.42
N ALA A 135 -3.02 -16.88 7.43
CA ALA A 135 -1.61 -17.17 7.66
C ALA A 135 -0.93 -16.03 8.44
N PHE A 136 -1.16 -14.78 8.05
CA PHE A 136 -0.61 -13.62 8.76
C PHE A 136 -1.24 -13.40 10.13
N LEU A 137 -2.51 -13.75 10.33
CA LEU A 137 -3.14 -13.75 11.65
C LEU A 137 -2.47 -14.77 12.58
N VAL A 138 -2.23 -15.99 12.11
CA VAL A 138 -1.50 -17.01 12.87
C VAL A 138 -0.09 -16.52 13.21
N LEU A 139 0.62 -15.92 12.24
CA LEU A 139 1.95 -15.35 12.48
C LEU A 139 1.90 -14.21 13.51
N ALA A 140 0.88 -13.34 13.47
CA ALA A 140 0.70 -12.26 14.43
C ALA A 140 0.50 -12.79 15.85
N ILE A 141 -0.30 -13.85 16.02
CA ILE A 141 -0.52 -14.51 17.31
C ILE A 141 0.77 -15.18 17.79
N LEU A 142 1.45 -15.95 16.95
CA LEU A 142 2.68 -16.67 17.30
C LEU A 142 3.84 -15.73 17.62
N SER A 143 3.92 -14.59 16.92
CA SER A 143 4.97 -13.58 17.13
C SER A 143 4.74 -12.71 18.38
N ARG A 144 3.65 -12.96 19.14
CA ARG A 144 3.28 -12.20 20.35
C ARG A 144 3.29 -10.68 20.14
N GLY A 145 2.77 -10.24 19.00
CA GLY A 145 2.62 -8.82 18.68
C GLY A 145 3.81 -8.20 17.94
N ALA A 146 4.77 -8.98 17.46
CA ALA A 146 5.83 -8.47 16.59
C ALA A 146 5.30 -8.09 15.20
N LEU A 147 4.24 -8.75 14.74
CA LEU A 147 3.50 -8.41 13.52
C LEU A 147 2.21 -7.67 13.90
N GLY A 148 1.96 -6.51 13.29
CA GLY A 148 0.80 -5.69 13.57
C GLY A 148 -0.49 -6.24 12.96
N GLY A 149 -1.64 -6.03 13.62
CA GLY A 149 -2.95 -6.37 13.04
C GLY A 149 -3.24 -5.64 11.73
N GLY A 150 -2.60 -4.48 11.52
CA GLY A 150 -2.63 -3.76 10.25
C GLY A 150 -2.02 -4.54 9.09
N ASP A 151 -0.88 -5.22 9.33
CA ASP A 151 -0.23 -6.05 8.30
C ASP A 151 -1.11 -7.23 7.89
N VAL A 152 -1.81 -7.85 8.84
CA VAL A 152 -2.78 -8.94 8.56
C VAL A 152 -3.88 -8.45 7.61
N LYS A 153 -4.46 -7.29 7.91
CA LYS A 153 -5.52 -6.69 7.08
C LYS A 153 -4.97 -6.26 5.71
N LEU A 154 -3.75 -5.74 5.65
CA LEU A 154 -3.09 -5.36 4.40
C LEU A 154 -2.90 -6.58 3.49
N ILE A 155 -2.38 -7.68 4.02
CA ILE A 155 -2.17 -8.91 3.25
C ILE A 155 -3.48 -9.51 2.76
N ALA A 156 -4.52 -9.54 3.61
CA ALA A 156 -5.84 -9.96 3.19
C ALA A 156 -6.40 -9.07 2.06
N SER A 157 -6.24 -7.75 2.18
CA SER A 157 -6.67 -6.81 1.15
C SER A 157 -5.88 -6.98 -0.16
N LEU A 158 -4.56 -7.17 -0.07
CA LEU A 158 -3.71 -7.47 -1.23
C LEU A 158 -4.11 -8.78 -1.92
N GLY A 159 -4.59 -9.77 -1.18
CA GLY A 159 -5.11 -11.01 -1.74
C GLY A 159 -6.27 -10.78 -2.71
N LEU A 160 -7.17 -9.84 -2.40
CA LEU A 160 -8.28 -9.44 -3.27
C LEU A 160 -7.83 -8.79 -4.58
N TRP A 161 -6.64 -8.20 -4.61
CA TRP A 161 -6.07 -7.56 -5.80
C TRP A 161 -5.22 -8.50 -6.65
N LEU A 162 -4.49 -9.41 -6.02
CA LEU A 162 -3.36 -10.10 -6.64
C LEU A 162 -3.65 -11.57 -7.00
N GLY A 163 -4.57 -12.23 -6.27
CA GLY A 163 -4.67 -13.69 -6.32
C GLY A 163 -3.53 -14.39 -5.60
N ARG A 164 -3.53 -15.73 -5.58
CA ARG A 164 -2.63 -16.54 -4.74
C ARG A 164 -1.16 -16.42 -5.11
N ASP A 165 -0.81 -16.58 -6.38
CA ASP A 165 0.59 -16.65 -6.81
C ASP A 165 1.30 -15.30 -6.65
N ALA A 166 0.62 -14.22 -7.05
CA ALA A 166 1.17 -12.88 -6.92
C ALA A 166 1.23 -12.42 -5.45
N LEU A 167 0.24 -12.78 -4.62
CA LEU A 167 0.28 -12.53 -3.18
C LEU A 167 1.44 -13.25 -2.51
N LEU A 168 1.68 -14.52 -2.86
CA LEU A 168 2.81 -15.28 -2.33
C LEU A 168 4.14 -14.61 -2.68
N PHE A 169 4.29 -14.16 -3.92
CA PHE A 169 5.49 -13.42 -4.34
C PHE A 169 5.67 -12.13 -3.54
N VAL A 170 4.60 -11.31 -3.42
CA VAL A 170 4.63 -10.03 -2.70
C VAL A 170 4.95 -10.22 -1.23
N THR A 171 4.38 -11.23 -0.59
CA THR A 171 4.63 -11.51 0.82
C THR A 171 6.05 -11.98 1.06
N MET A 172 6.58 -12.90 0.24
CA MET A 172 7.95 -13.36 0.36
C MET A 172 8.96 -12.24 0.11
N ALA A 173 8.79 -11.48 -0.99
CA ALA A 173 9.67 -10.36 -1.31
C ALA A 173 9.58 -9.26 -0.24
N GLY A 174 8.38 -8.94 0.26
CA GLY A 174 8.18 -7.97 1.33
C GLY A 174 8.86 -8.37 2.65
N ILE A 175 8.79 -9.66 3.03
CA ILE A 175 9.50 -10.18 4.21
C ILE A 175 11.01 -10.07 4.03
N VAL A 176 11.54 -10.46 2.87
CA VAL A 176 12.98 -10.38 2.59
C VAL A 176 13.47 -8.93 2.60
N LEU A 177 12.77 -8.04 1.90
CA LEU A 177 13.13 -6.62 1.83
C LEU A 177 13.00 -5.94 3.21
N GLY A 178 11.91 -6.21 3.94
CA GLY A 178 11.71 -5.68 5.29
C GLY A 178 12.74 -6.22 6.28
N GLY A 179 13.05 -7.51 6.22
CA GLY A 179 14.09 -8.14 7.03
C GLY A 179 15.48 -7.57 6.73
N PHE A 180 15.82 -7.39 5.45
CA PHE A 180 17.08 -6.77 5.04
C PHE A 180 17.18 -5.31 5.51
N ALA A 181 16.12 -4.53 5.35
CA ALA A 181 16.09 -3.14 5.83
C ALA A 181 16.21 -3.07 7.37
N ALA A 182 15.53 -3.94 8.11
CA ALA A 182 15.65 -4.02 9.56
C ALA A 182 17.08 -4.40 9.98
N PHE A 183 17.68 -5.39 9.31
CA PHE A 183 19.07 -5.78 9.53
C PHE A 183 20.05 -4.63 9.28
N LEU A 184 19.89 -3.92 8.16
CA LEU A 184 20.74 -2.79 7.81
C LEU A 184 20.63 -1.64 8.83
N LEU A 185 19.42 -1.30 9.27
CA LEU A 185 19.20 -0.29 10.32
C LEU A 185 19.82 -0.68 11.67
N MET A 186 19.84 -1.96 11.99
CA MET A 186 20.53 -2.47 13.19
C MET A 186 22.04 -2.43 13.01
N LEU A 187 22.59 -2.80 11.86
CA LEU A 187 24.01 -2.77 11.55
C LEU A 187 24.56 -1.34 11.63
N LEU A 188 23.80 -0.39 11.09
CA LEU A 188 24.12 1.05 11.16
C LEU A 188 23.86 1.68 12.55
N ARG A 189 23.42 0.90 13.53
CA ARG A 189 23.08 1.32 14.90
C ARG A 189 21.99 2.41 14.96
N LEU A 190 21.21 2.57 13.89
CA LEU A 190 20.09 3.52 13.82
C LEU A 190 18.85 3.02 14.57
N LYS A 191 18.74 1.70 14.78
CA LYS A 191 17.67 1.07 15.56
C LYS A 191 18.21 0.00 16.49
N LYS A 192 17.55 -0.15 17.65
CA LYS A 192 17.84 -1.23 18.60
C LYS A 192 17.04 -2.48 18.22
N ARG A 193 17.53 -3.66 18.60
CA ARG A 193 16.92 -4.96 18.31
C ARG A 193 15.45 -5.10 18.76
N LYS A 194 15.05 -4.36 19.80
CA LYS A 194 13.68 -4.36 20.34
C LYS A 194 12.82 -3.16 19.88
N SER A 195 13.31 -2.33 18.94
CA SER A 195 12.52 -1.20 18.46
C SER A 195 11.45 -1.67 17.48
N ALA A 196 10.27 -1.04 17.53
CA ALA A 196 9.21 -1.27 16.56
C ALA A 196 9.70 -1.03 15.13
N PHE A 197 9.24 -1.86 14.19
CA PHE A 197 9.59 -1.80 12.79
C PHE A 197 8.31 -1.90 11.94
N ALA A 198 8.18 -0.99 10.97
CA ALA A 198 7.06 -1.00 10.04
C ALA A 198 7.33 -2.01 8.91
N TYR A 199 6.59 -3.11 8.85
CA TYR A 199 6.66 -4.09 7.77
C TYR A 199 5.72 -3.75 6.62
N GLY A 200 4.60 -3.10 6.89
CA GLY A 200 3.58 -2.72 5.91
C GLY A 200 4.12 -2.02 4.66
N PRO A 201 5.04 -1.04 4.77
CA PRO A 201 5.61 -0.37 3.61
C PRO A 201 6.29 -1.31 2.63
N TYR A 202 6.96 -2.36 3.10
CA TYR A 202 7.66 -3.31 2.23
C TYR A 202 6.67 -4.19 1.45
N PHE A 203 5.57 -4.61 2.07
CA PHE A 203 4.48 -5.30 1.37
C PHE A 203 3.81 -4.38 0.37
N ALA A 204 3.46 -3.16 0.77
CA ALA A 204 2.80 -2.19 -0.09
C ALA A 204 3.66 -1.77 -1.29
N LEU A 205 4.96 -1.50 -1.08
CA LEU A 205 5.88 -1.11 -2.15
C LEU A 205 6.19 -2.29 -3.08
N THR A 206 6.30 -3.52 -2.56
CA THR A 206 6.48 -4.71 -3.41
C THR A 206 5.23 -4.96 -4.27
N ALA A 207 4.03 -4.81 -3.70
CA ALA A 207 2.80 -4.90 -4.46
C ALA A 207 2.71 -3.79 -5.52
N LEU A 208 3.05 -2.57 -5.17
CA LEU A 208 3.09 -1.44 -6.10
C LEU A 208 4.06 -1.69 -7.26
N ALA A 209 5.27 -2.18 -6.95
CA ALA A 209 6.24 -2.55 -7.98
C ALA A 209 5.70 -3.64 -8.91
N LEU A 210 5.02 -4.65 -8.36
CA LEU A 210 4.41 -5.71 -9.16
C LEU A 210 3.31 -5.17 -10.09
N PHE A 211 2.44 -4.27 -9.59
CA PHE A 211 1.43 -3.59 -10.43
C PHE A 211 2.06 -2.76 -11.55
N MET A 212 3.20 -2.11 -11.28
CA MET A 212 3.90 -1.30 -12.28
C MET A 212 4.73 -2.13 -13.27
N LEU A 213 5.02 -3.40 -12.97
CA LEU A 213 5.75 -4.32 -13.86
C LEU A 213 4.83 -5.16 -14.73
N ARG A 214 3.61 -5.44 -14.27
CA ARG A 214 2.61 -6.24 -14.99
C ARG A 214 1.38 -5.38 -15.28
N SER A 215 0.76 -5.57 -16.45
CA SER A 215 -0.63 -5.19 -16.65
C SER A 215 -1.53 -6.08 -15.77
N VAL A 216 -2.52 -5.50 -15.17
CA VAL A 216 -3.48 -6.19 -14.27
C VAL A 216 -4.43 -7.09 -15.07
#